data_d1f7808ff92261680a5e677184604bcb
#
_entry.id   d1f7808ff92261680a5e677184604bcb
#
_cell.length_a   1.000
_cell.length_b   1.000
_cell.length_c   1.000
_cell.angle_alpha   90.00
_cell.angle_beta   90.00
_cell.angle_gamma   90.00
#
_symmetry.space_group_name_H-M   'P 1'
#
loop_
_entity.id
_entity.type
_entity.pdbx_description
1 polymer ?
#
loop_
_entity_poly.entity_id
_entity_poly.type
_entity_poly.pdbx_seq_one_letter_code
_entity_poly.pdbx_strand_id
1 'polypeptide(L)'
;MMIRRRNRNALFKKSGLILFVVLLLWLIIRSVPALFRADAATEAAAVAEEFYKYEQTGDFGSSWELFHPLMKERFPKSAYVQNRAHIFMQHFGVQTFELEMEPPEREFEVEIIQGVKPFSEAYKIKVTQTYSGTFGKFDLVQICYLVQDGKQWTLLWYYPDERKHNTETSS
;
A
#
# COMPACT_ATOMS: atom_id res chain seq x y z
N MET A 1 -64.80 38.27 15.73
CA MET A 1 -63.38 38.04 16.15
C MET A 1 -62.96 36.64 15.69
N MET A 2 -62.28 36.53 14.52
CA MET A 2 -61.92 35.24 13.88
C MET A 2 -60.52 34.85 14.31
N ILE A 3 -60.42 33.84 15.17
CA ILE A 3 -59.13 33.29 15.58
C ILE A 3 -58.56 32.38 14.49
N ARG A 4 -57.54 32.85 13.80
CA ARG A 4 -56.82 32.14 12.75
C ARG A 4 -56.01 30.97 13.37
N ARG A 5 -56.53 29.76 13.34
CA ARG A 5 -55.83 28.54 13.75
C ARG A 5 -54.57 28.37 12.90
N ARG A 6 -53.43 28.74 13.48
CA ARG A 6 -52.08 28.59 12.87
C ARG A 6 -51.80 27.09 12.68
N ASN A 7 -51.61 26.69 11.43
CA ASN A 7 -51.49 25.27 11.00
C ASN A 7 -50.13 24.71 11.49
N ARG A 8 -50.05 24.33 12.77
CA ARG A 8 -48.84 23.79 13.46
C ARG A 8 -48.30 22.53 12.78
N ASN A 9 -49.18 21.70 12.19
CA ASN A 9 -48.84 20.43 11.53
C ASN A 9 -48.02 20.61 10.23
N ALA A 10 -48.16 21.73 9.55
CA ALA A 10 -47.38 22.03 8.34
C ALA A 10 -45.95 22.43 8.67
N LEU A 11 -45.73 23.07 9.83
CA LEU A 11 -44.37 23.42 10.33
C LEU A 11 -43.59 22.17 10.76
N PHE A 12 -44.22 21.22 11.48
CA PHE A 12 -43.60 19.98 11.90
C PHE A 12 -43.22 19.08 10.72
N LYS A 13 -44.04 19.02 9.66
CA LYS A 13 -43.74 18.27 8.43
C LYS A 13 -42.53 18.87 7.68
N LYS A 14 -42.45 20.21 7.61
CA LYS A 14 -41.32 20.89 6.96
C LYS A 14 -40.00 20.71 7.76
N SER A 15 -40.07 20.81 9.09
CA SER A 15 -38.90 20.56 9.95
C SER A 15 -38.40 19.12 9.88
N GLY A 16 -39.28 18.13 9.85
CA GLY A 16 -38.94 16.72 9.68
C GLY A 16 -38.26 16.43 8.34
N LEU A 17 -38.76 17.05 7.25
CA LEU A 17 -38.14 16.93 5.93
C LEU A 17 -36.74 17.53 5.88
N ILE A 18 -36.54 18.71 6.48
CA ILE A 18 -35.22 19.37 6.55
C ILE A 18 -34.23 18.50 7.34
N LEU A 19 -34.65 17.96 8.48
CA LEU A 19 -33.80 17.10 9.32
C LEU A 19 -33.41 15.82 8.59
N PHE A 20 -34.33 15.23 7.84
CA PHE A 20 -34.06 14.06 6.99
C PHE A 20 -33.07 14.37 5.86
N VAL A 21 -33.21 15.51 5.18
CA VAL A 21 -32.27 15.93 4.13
C VAL A 21 -30.89 16.19 4.71
N VAL A 22 -30.80 16.85 5.87
CA VAL A 22 -29.51 17.08 6.55
C VAL A 22 -28.84 15.77 6.95
N LEU A 23 -29.63 14.80 7.45
CA LEU A 23 -29.11 13.47 7.79
C LEU A 23 -28.59 12.73 6.55
N LEU A 24 -29.32 12.77 5.43
CA LEU A 24 -28.88 12.18 4.18
C LEU A 24 -27.59 12.83 3.66
N LEU A 25 -27.52 14.17 3.66
CA LEU A 25 -26.32 14.89 3.26
C LEU A 25 -25.11 14.54 4.16
N TRP A 26 -25.35 14.43 5.47
CA TRP A 26 -24.33 14.03 6.43
C TRP A 26 -23.82 12.59 6.16
N LEU A 27 -24.72 11.65 5.87
CA LEU A 27 -24.38 10.28 5.49
C LEU A 27 -23.58 10.24 4.19
N ILE A 28 -23.98 11.02 3.18
CA ILE A 28 -23.26 11.11 1.89
C ILE A 28 -21.86 11.67 2.11
N ILE A 29 -21.72 12.79 2.83
CA ILE A 29 -20.42 13.42 3.11
C ILE A 29 -19.49 12.46 3.87
N ARG A 30 -20.05 11.64 4.75
CA ARG A 30 -19.28 10.66 5.53
C ARG A 30 -18.89 9.43 4.70
N SER A 31 -19.68 9.04 3.70
CA SER A 31 -19.44 7.86 2.88
C SER A 31 -18.49 8.11 1.71
N VAL A 32 -18.47 9.31 1.16
CA VAL A 32 -17.62 9.70 0.02
C VAL A 32 -16.11 9.48 0.31
N PRO A 33 -15.54 9.91 1.44
CA PRO A 33 -14.13 9.67 1.73
C PRO A 33 -13.78 8.19 1.86
N ALA A 34 -14.71 7.35 2.30
CA ALA A 34 -14.47 5.91 2.44
C ALA A 34 -14.36 5.21 1.07
N LEU A 35 -15.15 5.65 0.07
CA LEU A 35 -15.04 5.13 -1.29
C LEU A 35 -13.68 5.48 -1.92
N PHE A 36 -13.27 6.74 -1.84
CA PHE A 36 -11.95 7.16 -2.39
C PHE A 36 -10.78 6.45 -1.71
N ARG A 37 -10.90 6.11 -0.42
CA ARG A 37 -9.87 5.35 0.30
C ARG A 37 -9.80 3.90 -0.16
N ALA A 38 -10.94 3.29 -0.44
CA ALA A 38 -10.98 1.92 -0.97
C ALA A 38 -10.35 1.86 -2.36
N ASP A 39 -10.58 2.87 -3.21
CA ASP A 39 -9.96 2.97 -4.53
C ASP A 39 -8.43 3.11 -4.41
N ALA A 40 -7.92 3.99 -3.55
CA ALA A 40 -6.50 4.20 -3.34
C ALA A 40 -5.78 2.94 -2.82
N ALA A 41 -6.38 2.21 -1.87
CA ALA A 41 -5.85 0.95 -1.38
C ALA A 41 -5.79 -0.12 -2.47
N THR A 42 -6.83 -0.18 -3.31
CA THR A 42 -6.92 -1.11 -4.44
C THR A 42 -5.88 -0.78 -5.51
N GLU A 43 -5.71 0.50 -5.84
CA GLU A 43 -4.69 0.95 -6.79
C GLU A 43 -3.28 0.64 -6.29
N ALA A 44 -2.99 0.91 -5.00
CA ALA A 44 -1.71 0.59 -4.39
C ALA A 44 -1.44 -0.93 -4.42
N ALA A 45 -2.43 -1.74 -4.04
CA ALA A 45 -2.30 -3.20 -4.10
C ALA A 45 -2.06 -3.72 -5.52
N ALA A 46 -2.72 -3.14 -6.53
CA ALA A 46 -2.53 -3.51 -7.93
C ALA A 46 -1.09 -3.27 -8.41
N VAL A 47 -0.46 -2.17 -7.99
CA VAL A 47 0.95 -1.89 -8.32
C VAL A 47 1.89 -2.90 -7.64
N ALA A 48 1.62 -3.28 -6.39
CA ALA A 48 2.40 -4.32 -5.73
C ALA A 48 2.23 -5.68 -6.43
N GLU A 49 1.01 -6.05 -6.81
CA GLU A 49 0.72 -7.28 -7.54
C GLU A 49 1.44 -7.30 -8.89
N GLU A 50 1.40 -6.20 -9.65
CA GLU A 50 2.11 -6.04 -10.91
C GLU A 50 3.62 -6.20 -10.73
N PHE A 51 4.19 -5.56 -9.70
CA PHE A 51 5.60 -5.68 -9.37
C PHE A 51 6.00 -7.14 -9.17
N TYR A 52 5.31 -7.86 -8.29
CA TYR A 52 5.65 -9.25 -7.99
C TYR A 52 5.34 -10.20 -9.15
N LYS A 53 4.38 -9.88 -10.02
CA LYS A 53 4.15 -10.62 -11.27
C LYS A 53 5.33 -10.51 -12.24
N TYR A 54 5.94 -9.33 -12.39
CA TYR A 54 7.18 -9.18 -13.15
C TYR A 54 8.32 -9.99 -12.51
N GLU A 55 8.44 -9.96 -11.18
CA GLU A 55 9.43 -10.74 -10.44
C GLU A 55 9.24 -12.26 -10.66
N GLN A 56 8.00 -12.75 -10.65
CA GLN A 56 7.68 -14.17 -10.91
C GLN A 56 8.06 -14.62 -12.32
N THR A 57 7.99 -13.73 -13.30
CA THR A 57 8.33 -14.03 -14.69
C THR A 57 9.80 -13.78 -15.03
N GLY A 58 10.59 -13.26 -14.06
CA GLY A 58 11.99 -12.90 -14.26
C GLY A 58 12.18 -11.58 -15.02
N ASP A 59 11.11 -10.82 -15.24
CA ASP A 59 11.18 -9.48 -15.85
C ASP A 59 11.56 -8.42 -14.81
N PHE A 60 12.77 -8.57 -14.27
CA PHE A 60 13.31 -7.64 -13.26
C PHE A 60 13.50 -6.21 -13.78
N GLY A 61 13.52 -6.06 -15.10
CA GLY A 61 13.61 -4.75 -15.72
C GLY A 61 12.31 -3.95 -15.57
N SER A 62 11.17 -4.61 -15.74
CA SER A 62 9.83 -4.01 -15.58
C SER A 62 9.46 -3.85 -14.11
N SER A 63 9.77 -4.80 -13.24
CA SER A 63 9.57 -4.62 -11.79
C SER A 63 10.34 -3.42 -11.25
N TRP A 64 11.58 -3.21 -11.72
CA TRP A 64 12.39 -2.05 -11.30
C TRP A 64 11.73 -0.70 -11.65
N GLU A 65 11.00 -0.61 -12.75
CA GLU A 65 10.30 0.65 -13.13
C GLU A 65 9.22 1.06 -12.12
N LEU A 66 8.67 0.11 -11.38
CA LEU A 66 7.65 0.38 -10.36
C LEU A 66 8.23 0.85 -9.02
N PHE A 67 9.54 0.83 -8.86
CA PHE A 67 10.17 1.36 -7.66
C PHE A 67 10.05 2.88 -7.54
N HIS A 68 9.94 3.33 -6.30
CA HIS A 68 10.11 4.73 -5.94
C HIS A 68 11.53 5.23 -6.28
N PRO A 69 11.75 6.51 -6.62
CA PRO A 69 13.07 7.07 -6.92
C PRO A 69 14.16 6.73 -5.89
N LEU A 70 13.84 6.73 -4.60
CA LEU A 70 14.78 6.35 -3.52
C LEU A 70 15.26 4.89 -3.63
N MET A 71 14.40 3.98 -4.09
CA MET A 71 14.80 2.59 -4.35
C MET A 71 15.63 2.48 -5.62
N LYS A 72 15.31 3.25 -6.65
CA LYS A 72 16.05 3.33 -7.92
C LYS A 72 17.47 3.88 -7.72
N GLU A 73 17.60 4.85 -6.83
CA GLU A 73 18.91 5.39 -6.42
C GLU A 73 19.73 4.34 -5.67
N ARG A 74 19.12 3.62 -4.73
CA ARG A 74 19.78 2.57 -3.95
C ARG A 74 20.17 1.36 -4.80
N PHE A 75 19.34 0.98 -5.75
CA PHE A 75 19.52 -0.17 -6.64
C PHE A 75 19.53 0.28 -8.10
N PRO A 76 20.68 0.67 -8.66
CA PRO A 76 20.79 0.97 -10.08
C PRO A 76 20.25 -0.19 -10.94
N LYS A 77 19.50 0.12 -12.01
CA LYS A 77 18.74 -0.88 -12.80
C LYS A 77 19.58 -2.07 -13.23
N SER A 78 20.77 -1.82 -13.78
CA SER A 78 21.67 -2.89 -14.25
C SER A 78 22.09 -3.83 -13.12
N ALA A 79 22.46 -3.28 -11.97
CA ALA A 79 22.84 -4.05 -10.81
C ALA A 79 21.66 -4.84 -10.24
N TYR A 80 20.48 -4.21 -10.16
CA TYR A 80 19.27 -4.88 -9.69
C TYR A 80 18.93 -6.09 -10.55
N VAL A 81 18.81 -5.90 -11.87
CA VAL A 81 18.46 -6.98 -12.81
C VAL A 81 19.49 -8.12 -12.75
N GLN A 82 20.78 -7.79 -12.76
CA GLN A 82 21.84 -8.78 -12.70
C GLN A 82 21.83 -9.56 -11.38
N ASN A 83 21.71 -8.88 -10.24
CA ASN A 83 21.74 -9.53 -8.92
C ASN A 83 20.48 -10.40 -8.71
N ARG A 84 19.27 -9.92 -9.12
CA ARG A 84 18.05 -10.72 -9.01
C ARG A 84 18.15 -12.00 -9.84
N ALA A 85 18.54 -11.90 -11.11
CA ALA A 85 18.73 -13.08 -11.97
C ALA A 85 19.78 -14.05 -11.41
N HIS A 86 20.91 -13.52 -10.91
CA HIS A 86 22.00 -14.34 -10.37
C HIS A 86 21.57 -15.09 -9.10
N ILE A 87 20.95 -14.41 -8.14
CA ILE A 87 20.54 -15.02 -6.87
C ILE A 87 19.48 -16.09 -7.09
N PHE A 88 18.42 -15.78 -7.81
CA PHE A 88 17.28 -16.70 -7.93
C PHE A 88 17.55 -17.84 -8.90
N MET A 89 18.10 -17.57 -10.09
CA MET A 89 18.32 -18.61 -11.11
C MET A 89 19.58 -19.44 -10.88
N GLN A 90 20.67 -18.82 -10.42
CA GLN A 90 21.95 -19.54 -10.29
C GLN A 90 22.19 -20.11 -8.90
N HIS A 91 21.87 -19.39 -7.82
CA HIS A 91 22.12 -19.88 -6.46
C HIS A 91 20.99 -20.75 -5.92
N PHE A 92 19.76 -20.34 -6.09
CA PHE A 92 18.63 -21.11 -5.59
C PHE A 92 18.03 -22.11 -6.59
N GLY A 93 18.40 -21.99 -7.89
CA GLY A 93 17.88 -22.83 -8.94
C GLY A 93 16.36 -22.71 -9.12
N VAL A 94 15.79 -21.56 -8.76
CA VAL A 94 14.36 -21.28 -8.83
C VAL A 94 14.07 -20.34 -10.00
N GLN A 95 12.99 -20.63 -10.71
CA GLN A 95 12.56 -19.79 -11.84
C GLN A 95 11.37 -18.89 -11.48
N THR A 96 10.62 -19.28 -10.45
CA THR A 96 9.42 -18.57 -10.02
C THR A 96 9.13 -18.89 -8.54
N PHE A 97 8.10 -18.28 -7.99
CA PHE A 97 7.63 -18.47 -6.61
C PHE A 97 6.10 -18.42 -6.54
N GLU A 98 5.52 -19.03 -5.52
CA GLU A 98 4.13 -18.81 -5.14
C GLU A 98 4.04 -17.50 -4.37
N LEU A 99 3.05 -16.66 -4.68
CA LEU A 99 2.89 -15.32 -4.11
C LEU A 99 1.66 -15.30 -3.20
N GLU A 100 1.86 -14.84 -1.96
CA GLU A 100 0.79 -14.47 -1.04
C GLU A 100 0.99 -13.03 -0.59
N MET A 101 -0.08 -12.23 -0.64
CA MET A 101 -0.07 -10.83 -0.23
C MET A 101 -1.18 -10.59 0.78
N GLU A 102 -0.83 -10.00 1.93
CA GLU A 102 -1.83 -9.55 2.89
C GLU A 102 -2.54 -8.29 2.37
N PRO A 103 -3.77 -8.02 2.82
CA PRO A 103 -4.47 -6.78 2.45
C PRO A 103 -3.65 -5.54 2.81
N PRO A 104 -3.72 -4.46 2.00
CA PRO A 104 -2.97 -3.24 2.27
C PRO A 104 -3.44 -2.57 3.56
N GLU A 105 -2.52 -2.30 4.47
CA GLU A 105 -2.73 -1.53 5.69
C GLU A 105 -2.29 -0.09 5.46
N ARG A 106 -3.19 0.87 5.76
CA ARG A 106 -2.88 2.29 5.63
C ARG A 106 -2.14 2.79 6.85
N GLU A 107 -0.99 3.40 6.65
CA GLU A 107 -0.17 4.01 7.69
C GLU A 107 0.09 5.50 7.38
N PHE A 108 0.30 6.31 8.43
CA PHE A 108 0.56 7.74 8.32
C PHE A 108 1.87 8.10 9.00
N GLU A 109 2.54 9.14 8.49
CA GLU A 109 3.83 9.65 9.01
C GLU A 109 4.86 8.53 9.19
N VAL A 110 5.04 7.72 8.14
CA VAL A 110 5.86 6.51 8.17
C VAL A 110 7.29 6.79 7.73
N GLU A 111 8.26 6.48 8.58
CA GLU A 111 9.67 6.44 8.22
C GLU A 111 10.00 5.06 7.63
N ILE A 112 10.03 4.96 6.29
CA ILE A 112 10.33 3.71 5.57
C ILE A 112 11.83 3.52 5.39
N ILE A 113 12.54 4.62 5.19
CA ILE A 113 14.00 4.65 5.01
C ILE A 113 14.56 5.60 6.05
N GLN A 114 15.52 5.13 6.82
CA GLN A 114 16.12 5.92 7.89
C GLN A 114 16.78 7.20 7.35
N GLY A 115 16.50 8.32 8.03
CA GLY A 115 17.03 9.64 7.66
C GLY A 115 16.35 10.31 6.48
N VAL A 116 15.34 9.68 5.93
CA VAL A 116 14.45 10.29 4.93
C VAL A 116 13.21 10.82 5.64
N LYS A 117 12.72 11.98 5.17
CA LYS A 117 11.49 12.56 5.72
C LYS A 117 10.36 11.52 5.68
N PRO A 118 9.61 11.34 6.78
CA PRO A 118 8.47 10.44 6.81
C PRO A 118 7.47 10.72 5.68
N PHE A 119 6.93 9.65 5.11
CA PHE A 119 5.84 9.75 4.15
C PHE A 119 4.55 10.04 4.90
N SER A 120 3.81 11.04 4.45
CA SER A 120 2.54 11.44 5.10
C SER A 120 1.49 10.34 5.06
N GLU A 121 1.53 9.50 4.04
CA GLU A 121 0.64 8.36 3.85
C GLU A 121 1.36 7.27 3.04
N ALA A 122 1.20 6.03 3.47
CA ALA A 122 1.67 4.84 2.76
C ALA A 122 0.70 3.67 2.96
N TYR A 123 0.69 2.74 2.01
CA TYR A 123 0.04 1.44 2.18
C TYR A 123 1.10 0.37 2.36
N LYS A 124 1.08 -0.26 3.53
CA LYS A 124 1.95 -1.37 3.88
C LYS A 124 1.32 -2.68 3.45
N ILE A 125 2.09 -3.52 2.80
CA ILE A 125 1.68 -4.87 2.39
C ILE A 125 2.78 -5.84 2.82
N LYS A 126 2.39 -6.88 3.54
CA LYS A 126 3.27 -8.01 3.80
C LYS A 126 3.12 -9.01 2.68
N VAL A 127 4.24 -9.38 2.10
CA VAL A 127 4.33 -10.27 0.95
C VAL A 127 5.15 -11.49 1.33
N THR A 128 4.61 -12.66 1.08
CA THR A 128 5.29 -13.95 1.23
C THR A 128 5.51 -14.55 -0.14
N GLN A 129 6.77 -14.84 -0.45
CA GLN A 129 7.21 -15.50 -1.66
C GLN A 129 7.69 -16.90 -1.30
N THR A 130 6.98 -17.94 -1.68
CA THR A 130 7.36 -19.33 -1.42
C THR A 130 8.10 -19.91 -2.62
N TYR A 131 9.36 -20.21 -2.43
CA TYR A 131 10.25 -20.79 -3.43
C TYR A 131 10.36 -22.29 -3.28
N SER A 132 10.35 -23.00 -4.43
CA SER A 132 10.62 -24.45 -4.49
C SER A 132 11.98 -24.65 -5.14
N GLY A 133 13.03 -24.70 -4.31
CA GLY A 133 14.41 -24.86 -4.77
C GLY A 133 14.92 -26.31 -4.67
N THR A 134 16.17 -26.51 -5.08
CA THR A 134 16.85 -27.82 -5.04
C THR A 134 16.90 -28.43 -3.64
N PHE A 135 16.94 -27.58 -2.60
CA PHE A 135 17.06 -28.00 -1.21
C PHE A 135 15.75 -28.02 -0.44
N GLY A 136 14.61 -27.82 -1.14
CA GLY A 136 13.27 -27.80 -0.54
C GLY A 136 12.56 -26.47 -0.70
N LYS A 137 11.42 -26.35 0.01
CA LYS A 137 10.64 -25.09 0.02
C LYS A 137 11.15 -24.15 1.10
N PHE A 138 11.17 -22.86 0.79
CA PHE A 138 11.44 -21.81 1.75
C PHE A 138 10.65 -20.54 1.43
N ASP A 139 10.36 -19.76 2.46
CA ASP A 139 9.60 -18.52 2.32
C ASP A 139 10.53 -17.31 2.50
N LEU A 140 10.36 -16.33 1.59
CA LEU A 140 10.90 -14.98 1.76
C LEU A 140 9.75 -14.05 2.12
N VAL A 141 9.74 -13.57 3.36
CA VAL A 141 8.73 -12.61 3.83
C VAL A 141 9.30 -11.21 3.74
N GLN A 142 8.59 -10.34 3.05
CA GLN A 142 9.00 -8.97 2.80
C GLN A 142 7.88 -7.98 3.10
N ILE A 143 8.21 -6.87 3.75
CA ILE A 143 7.30 -5.73 3.89
C ILE A 143 7.59 -4.76 2.76
N CYS A 144 6.58 -4.44 1.97
CA CYS A 144 6.63 -3.36 1.01
C CYS A 144 5.65 -2.25 1.37
N TYR A 145 6.00 -1.05 0.97
CA TYR A 145 5.20 0.15 1.11
C TYR A 145 4.90 0.73 -0.26
N LEU A 146 3.65 1.06 -0.49
CA LEU A 146 3.20 1.79 -1.66
C LEU A 146 2.97 3.23 -1.26
N VAL A 147 3.65 4.14 -1.96
CA VAL A 147 3.55 5.59 -1.76
C VAL A 147 3.26 6.28 -3.08
N GLN A 148 2.59 7.42 -3.04
CA GLN A 148 2.39 8.23 -4.22
C GLN A 148 3.61 9.10 -4.50
N ASP A 149 4.16 8.99 -5.71
CA ASP A 149 5.11 9.93 -6.29
C ASP A 149 4.40 10.69 -7.42
N GLY A 150 3.98 11.93 -7.12
CA GLY A 150 3.09 12.70 -7.98
C GLY A 150 1.69 12.07 -8.08
N LYS A 151 1.38 11.47 -9.25
CA LYS A 151 0.10 10.78 -9.51
C LYS A 151 0.23 9.26 -9.60
N GLN A 152 1.42 8.73 -9.45
CA GLN A 152 1.71 7.31 -9.62
C GLN A 152 1.98 6.65 -8.27
N TRP A 153 1.45 5.45 -8.08
CA TRP A 153 1.85 4.59 -6.98
C TRP A 153 3.20 3.97 -7.29
N THR A 154 4.10 3.99 -6.31
CA THR A 154 5.45 3.45 -6.42
C THR A 154 5.78 2.60 -5.22
N LEU A 155 6.63 1.60 -5.39
CA LEU A 155 6.96 0.60 -4.38
C LEU A 155 8.28 0.91 -3.69
N LEU A 156 8.29 0.77 -2.37
CA LEU A 156 9.46 0.80 -1.51
C LEU A 156 9.53 -0.50 -0.71
N TRP A 157 10.71 -1.08 -0.58
CA TRP A 157 10.96 -2.11 0.43
C TRP A 157 11.32 -1.48 1.76
N TYR A 158 10.86 -2.08 2.85
CA TYR A 158 11.30 -1.70 4.17
C TYR A 158 12.73 -2.19 4.42
N TYR A 159 13.60 -1.26 4.76
CA TYR A 159 14.98 -1.55 5.15
C TYR A 159 15.23 -1.00 6.55
N PRO A 160 15.17 -1.85 7.60
CA PRO A 160 15.65 -1.47 8.92
C PRO A 160 17.16 -1.25 8.84
N ASP A 161 17.67 -0.25 9.56
CA ASP A 161 19.12 -0.04 9.65
C ASP A 161 19.76 -1.15 10.49
N GLU A 162 20.55 -2.00 9.87
CA GLU A 162 21.26 -3.10 10.52
C GLU A 162 22.20 -2.64 11.66
N ARG A 163 22.57 -1.35 11.69
CA ARG A 163 23.47 -0.80 12.71
C ARG A 163 22.86 -0.75 14.12
N LYS A 164 21.55 -0.71 14.25
CA LYS A 164 20.86 -0.72 15.57
C LYS A 164 20.75 -2.10 16.19
N HIS A 165 20.74 -3.16 15.41
CA HIS A 165 20.59 -4.52 15.92
C HIS A 165 21.85 -5.05 16.64
N ASN A 166 23.03 -4.54 16.28
CA ASN A 166 24.30 -4.95 16.88
C ASN A 166 24.62 -4.26 18.22
N THR A 167 23.86 -3.25 18.62
CA THR A 167 24.05 -2.52 19.89
C THR A 167 23.24 -3.12 21.04
N GLU A 168 22.18 -3.85 20.78
CA GLU A 168 21.34 -4.46 21.82
C GLU A 168 21.80 -5.88 22.23
N THR A 169 22.67 -6.52 21.45
CA THR A 169 23.21 -7.86 21.76
C THR A 169 24.56 -7.84 22.51
N SER A 170 25.08 -6.64 22.84
CA SER A 170 26.38 -6.47 23.52
C SER A 170 26.24 -5.88 24.94
N SER A 171 25.11 -6.08 25.61
CA SER A 171 24.92 -5.64 27.01
C SER A 171 24.62 -6.79 27.91
#